data_8f9cbdc3aef6b615b19761f4e9a13f80
#
_entry.id   8f9cbdc3aef6b615b19761f4e9a13f80
#
_cell.length_a   1.000
_cell.length_b   1.000
_cell.length_c   1.000
_cell.angle_alpha   90.00
_cell.angle_beta   90.00
_cell.angle_gamma   90.00
#
_symmetry.space_group_name_H-M   'P 1'
#
loop_
_entity.id
_entity.type
_entity.pdbx_description
1 polymer ?
#
loop_
_entity_poly.entity_id
_entity_poly.type
_entity_poly.pdbx_seq_one_letter_code
_entity_poly.pdbx_strand_id
1 'polypeptide(L)'
;MNAGSTGAVTIASFNVNGIKARLPRLIEWLEETRPDVACLQEIKTQDEGFPAADLAAIGYQAIWQGQKGFNGVAILARGEQPVEVQRGLPGDPEDEQSRYLEAEVFGIRVAGIYLPNGNPLGTDTYAYKLRWLERLHARAKELLALEEATIITGD
;
A
#
# COMPACT_ATOMS: atom_id res chain seq x y z
N MET A 1 18.41 20.40 8.82
CA MET A 1 17.62 19.97 9.97
C MET A 1 16.33 20.79 10.03
N ASN A 2 15.23 20.15 10.12
CA ASN A 2 13.95 20.81 10.18
C ASN A 2 13.60 21.14 11.62
N ALA A 3 13.80 22.40 12.02
CA ALA A 3 13.58 22.83 13.39
C ALA A 3 12.09 22.78 13.82
N GLY A 4 11.18 22.54 12.89
CA GLY A 4 9.75 22.44 13.19
C GLY A 4 9.23 21.00 13.26
N SER A 5 10.14 20.00 13.18
CA SER A 5 9.71 18.61 13.23
C SER A 5 9.19 18.23 14.62
N THR A 6 7.92 17.89 14.71
CA THR A 6 7.30 17.36 15.94
C THR A 6 7.58 15.88 16.14
N GLY A 7 8.26 15.23 15.18
CA GLY A 7 8.40 13.77 15.14
C GLY A 7 7.13 13.04 14.68
N ALA A 8 6.07 13.76 14.39
CA ALA A 8 4.83 13.16 13.90
C ALA A 8 4.93 12.84 12.42
N VAL A 9 4.43 11.66 12.04
CA VAL A 9 4.35 11.19 10.65
C VAL A 9 2.88 11.04 10.27
N THR A 10 2.48 11.72 9.19
CA THR A 10 1.12 11.60 8.67
C THR A 10 1.07 10.49 7.64
N ILE A 11 0.20 9.52 7.86
CA ILE A 11 0.01 8.38 6.97
C ILE A 11 -1.42 8.41 6.44
N ALA A 12 -1.56 8.37 5.13
CA ALA A 12 -2.86 8.38 4.45
C ALA A 12 -3.09 7.06 3.72
N SER A 13 -4.35 6.71 3.53
CA SER A 13 -4.78 5.57 2.73
C SER A 13 -5.79 6.06 1.70
N PHE A 14 -5.65 5.62 0.45
CA PHE A 14 -6.49 6.13 -0.65
C PHE A 14 -6.66 5.04 -1.72
N ASN A 15 -7.90 4.62 -1.95
CA ASN A 15 -8.23 3.78 -3.10
C ASN A 15 -8.35 4.68 -4.33
N VAL A 16 -7.44 4.55 -5.29
CA VAL A 16 -7.36 5.44 -6.45
C VAL A 16 -8.16 4.97 -7.66
N ASN A 17 -8.67 3.74 -7.60
CA ASN A 17 -9.49 3.17 -8.69
C ASN A 17 -8.90 3.44 -10.09
N GLY A 18 -7.65 3.03 -10.27
CA GLY A 18 -6.92 3.23 -11.52
C GLY A 18 -6.02 4.46 -11.48
N ILE A 19 -4.74 4.25 -11.17
CA ILE A 19 -3.80 5.37 -10.96
C ILE A 19 -3.58 6.21 -12.21
N LYS A 20 -3.54 5.57 -13.39
CA LYS A 20 -3.31 6.30 -14.64
C LYS A 20 -4.45 7.25 -14.97
N ALA A 21 -5.69 6.77 -14.83
CA ALA A 21 -6.87 7.57 -15.11
C ALA A 21 -7.10 8.69 -14.09
N ARG A 22 -6.62 8.48 -12.88
CA ARG A 22 -6.81 9.42 -11.75
C ARG A 22 -5.56 10.20 -11.39
N LEU A 23 -4.50 10.09 -12.18
CA LEU A 23 -3.21 10.71 -11.85
C LEU A 23 -3.30 12.21 -11.57
N PRO A 24 -4.00 13.03 -12.37
CA PRO A 24 -4.13 14.45 -12.06
C PRO A 24 -4.76 14.73 -10.71
N ARG A 25 -5.80 13.97 -10.35
CA ARG A 25 -6.47 14.11 -9.05
C ARG A 25 -5.60 13.64 -7.90
N LEU A 26 -4.86 12.56 -8.10
CA LEU A 26 -3.93 12.06 -7.10
C LEU A 26 -2.83 13.09 -6.83
N ILE A 27 -2.25 13.67 -7.88
CA ILE A 27 -1.22 14.70 -7.75
C ILE A 27 -1.76 15.91 -6.99
N GLU A 28 -2.93 16.41 -7.37
CA GLU A 28 -3.60 17.53 -6.70
C GLU A 28 -3.78 17.23 -5.19
N TRP A 29 -4.30 16.04 -4.86
CA TRP A 29 -4.51 15.63 -3.48
C TRP A 29 -3.19 15.55 -2.69
N LEU A 30 -2.14 14.98 -3.30
CA LEU A 30 -0.83 14.88 -2.66
C LEU A 30 -0.20 16.26 -2.41
N GLU A 31 -0.39 17.18 -3.34
CA GLU A 31 0.12 18.55 -3.18
C GLU A 31 -0.66 19.35 -2.13
N GLU A 32 -1.95 19.15 -2.04
CA GLU A 32 -2.80 19.83 -1.06
C GLU A 32 -2.60 19.30 0.36
N THR A 33 -2.61 17.98 0.53
CA THR A 33 -2.60 17.35 1.86
C THR A 33 -1.20 17.02 2.36
N ARG A 34 -0.26 16.80 1.46
CA ARG A 34 1.17 16.53 1.74
C ARG A 34 1.37 15.47 2.83
N PRO A 35 0.75 14.28 2.75
CA PRO A 35 1.05 13.22 3.71
C PRO A 35 2.51 12.80 3.60
N ASP A 36 3.09 12.37 4.72
CA ASP A 36 4.45 11.82 4.71
C ASP A 36 4.48 10.48 3.99
N VAL A 37 3.45 9.66 4.20
CA VAL A 37 3.28 8.36 3.57
C VAL A 37 1.85 8.24 3.03
N ALA A 38 1.69 7.70 1.84
CA ALA A 38 0.38 7.41 1.27
C ALA A 38 0.36 5.96 0.77
N CYS A 39 -0.56 5.17 1.31
CA CYS A 39 -0.83 3.81 0.85
C CYS A 39 -1.98 3.85 -0.15
N LEU A 40 -1.73 3.36 -1.37
CA LEU A 40 -2.72 3.37 -2.45
C LEU A 40 -3.24 1.97 -2.72
N GLN A 41 -4.51 1.87 -3.04
CA GLN A 41 -5.16 0.62 -3.45
C GLN A 41 -5.78 0.80 -4.84
N GLU A 42 -5.97 -0.33 -5.52
CA GLU A 42 -6.54 -0.39 -6.87
C GLU A 42 -5.79 0.49 -7.87
N ILE A 43 -4.46 0.36 -7.90
CA ILE A 43 -3.66 1.07 -8.90
C ILE A 43 -3.95 0.60 -10.32
N LYS A 44 -4.40 -0.65 -10.49
CA LYS A 44 -4.92 -1.24 -11.75
C LYS A 44 -3.98 -1.07 -12.93
N THR A 45 -2.69 -1.23 -12.70
CA THR A 45 -1.67 -1.21 -13.74
C THR A 45 -0.61 -2.25 -13.44
N GLN A 46 0.01 -2.77 -14.48
CA GLN A 46 1.21 -3.58 -14.33
C GLN A 46 2.35 -2.72 -13.82
N ASP A 47 3.40 -3.35 -13.27
CA ASP A 47 4.52 -2.62 -12.66
C ASP A 47 5.13 -1.59 -13.63
N GLU A 48 5.25 -1.94 -14.90
CA GLU A 48 5.82 -1.07 -15.93
C GLU A 48 5.00 0.18 -16.21
N GLY A 49 3.71 0.14 -15.88
CA GLY A 49 2.80 1.25 -16.12
C GLY A 49 2.65 2.22 -14.96
N PHE A 50 3.32 1.97 -13.85
CA PHE A 50 3.20 2.82 -12.68
C PHE A 50 3.88 4.18 -12.94
N PRO A 51 3.20 5.32 -12.66
CA PRO A 51 3.72 6.65 -12.99
C PRO A 51 4.72 7.16 -11.95
N ALA A 52 5.82 6.42 -11.75
CA ALA A 52 6.81 6.76 -10.73
C ALA A 52 7.47 8.12 -10.99
N ALA A 53 7.76 8.45 -12.25
CA ALA A 53 8.40 9.70 -12.60
C ALA A 53 7.53 10.92 -12.29
N ASP A 54 6.21 10.82 -12.57
CA ASP A 54 5.28 11.90 -12.28
C ASP A 54 5.17 12.17 -10.78
N LEU A 55 5.19 11.10 -9.97
CA LEU A 55 5.14 11.21 -8.52
C LEU A 55 6.47 11.74 -7.97
N ALA A 56 7.58 11.28 -8.51
CA ALA A 56 8.90 11.80 -8.13
C ALA A 56 9.03 13.31 -8.40
N ALA A 57 8.42 13.81 -9.48
CA ALA A 57 8.43 15.21 -9.84
C ALA A 57 7.79 16.11 -8.76
N ILE A 58 6.88 15.58 -7.96
CA ILE A 58 6.25 16.29 -6.84
C ILE A 58 6.78 15.87 -5.47
N GLY A 59 7.91 15.13 -5.43
CA GLY A 59 8.62 14.82 -4.21
C GLY A 59 8.27 13.47 -3.55
N TYR A 60 7.53 12.60 -4.26
CA TYR A 60 7.15 11.30 -3.72
C TYR A 60 7.95 10.17 -4.37
N GLN A 61 8.64 9.38 -3.53
CA GLN A 61 9.25 8.12 -3.93
C GLN A 61 8.27 7.00 -3.63
N ALA A 62 8.36 5.88 -4.36
CA ALA A 62 7.36 4.83 -4.25
C ALA A 62 7.94 3.44 -4.38
N ILE A 63 7.25 2.48 -3.75
CA ILE A 63 7.29 1.06 -4.11
C ILE A 63 5.87 0.65 -4.47
N TRP A 64 5.74 -0.36 -5.31
CA TRP A 64 4.42 -0.82 -5.76
C TRP A 64 4.47 -2.27 -6.21
N GLN A 65 3.31 -2.91 -6.17
CA GLN A 65 3.07 -4.21 -6.77
C GLN A 65 1.80 -4.09 -7.61
N GLY A 66 1.97 -4.17 -8.93
CA GLY A 66 0.88 -4.01 -9.88
C GLY A 66 0.29 -5.33 -10.34
N GLN A 67 -0.81 -5.20 -11.05
CA GLN A 67 -1.52 -6.30 -11.69
C GLN A 67 -2.37 -5.73 -12.81
N LYS A 68 -2.42 -6.41 -13.94
CA LYS A 68 -3.16 -5.92 -15.11
C LYS A 68 -4.67 -5.83 -14.80
N GLY A 69 -5.22 -4.64 -14.92
CA GLY A 69 -6.67 -4.39 -14.91
C GLY A 69 -7.35 -4.45 -13.53
N PHE A 70 -6.74 -5.09 -12.53
CA PHE A 70 -7.33 -5.29 -11.21
C PHE A 70 -6.31 -5.06 -10.12
N ASN A 71 -6.77 -4.85 -8.89
CA ASN A 71 -5.94 -4.83 -7.69
C ASN A 71 -4.75 -3.87 -7.81
N GLY A 72 -3.65 -4.20 -7.16
CA GLY A 72 -2.44 -3.40 -7.14
C GLY A 72 -2.39 -2.45 -5.96
N VAL A 73 -1.26 -2.42 -5.29
CA VAL A 73 -1.02 -1.59 -4.11
C VAL A 73 0.29 -0.84 -4.26
N ALA A 74 0.36 0.33 -3.65
CA ALA A 74 1.57 1.14 -3.65
C ALA A 74 1.76 1.83 -2.31
N ILE A 75 3.00 2.11 -1.97
CA ILE A 75 3.36 2.93 -0.81
C ILE A 75 4.23 4.06 -1.31
N LEU A 76 3.76 5.29 -1.11
CA LEU A 76 4.45 6.52 -1.46
C LEU A 76 5.00 7.18 -0.21
N ALA A 77 6.16 7.81 -0.31
CA ALA A 77 6.72 8.60 0.78
C ALA A 77 7.31 9.90 0.26
N ARG A 78 7.08 10.97 1.00
CA ARG A 78 7.56 12.29 0.64
C ARG A 78 8.99 12.49 1.15
N GLY A 79 9.94 12.58 0.20
CA GLY A 79 11.32 12.87 0.53
C GLY A 79 12.17 11.70 0.98
N GLU A 80 11.62 10.50 1.07
CA GLU A 80 12.35 9.29 1.43
C GLU A 80 11.90 8.14 0.53
N GLN A 81 12.83 7.26 0.15
CA GLN A 81 12.50 6.07 -0.62
C GLN A 81 12.02 4.99 0.36
N PRO A 82 10.76 4.53 0.25
CA PRO A 82 10.32 3.37 1.04
C PRO A 82 11.18 2.15 0.70
N VAL A 83 11.55 1.39 1.73
CA VAL A 83 12.33 0.16 1.55
C VAL A 83 11.37 -1.02 1.64
N GLU A 84 11.26 -1.79 0.56
CA GLU A 84 10.38 -2.95 0.52
C GLU A 84 10.83 -4.01 1.53
N VAL A 85 9.91 -4.46 2.36
CA VAL A 85 10.17 -5.49 3.39
C VAL A 85 9.47 -6.80 3.03
N GLN A 86 8.23 -6.71 2.55
CA GLN A 86 7.43 -7.87 2.19
C GLN A 86 6.54 -7.53 1.00
N ARG A 87 6.60 -8.36 -0.02
CA ARG A 87 5.81 -8.23 -1.24
C ARG A 87 4.84 -9.40 -1.32
N GLY A 88 3.55 -9.08 -1.27
CA GLY A 88 2.50 -10.09 -1.16
C GLY A 88 2.30 -10.58 0.27
N LEU A 89 1.07 -10.97 0.59
CA LEU A 89 0.74 -11.50 1.91
C LEU A 89 1.27 -12.93 2.06
N PRO A 90 2.10 -13.22 3.07
CA PRO A 90 2.59 -14.58 3.28
C PRO A 90 1.47 -15.59 3.53
N GLY A 91 1.78 -16.86 3.29
CA GLY A 91 0.91 -17.99 3.64
C GLY A 91 0.30 -18.74 2.47
N ASP A 92 0.38 -18.17 1.25
CA ASP A 92 -0.06 -18.87 0.04
C ASP A 92 0.82 -18.43 -1.14
N PRO A 93 1.86 -19.21 -1.49
CA PRO A 93 2.76 -18.84 -2.57
C PRO A 93 2.13 -18.89 -3.96
N GLU A 94 0.95 -19.47 -4.10
CA GLU A 94 0.22 -19.52 -5.37
C GLU A 94 -0.71 -18.32 -5.57
N ASP A 95 -0.89 -17.50 -4.54
CA ASP A 95 -1.73 -16.30 -4.63
C ASP A 95 -0.99 -15.22 -5.43
N GLU A 96 -1.50 -14.90 -6.60
CA GLU A 96 -0.94 -13.90 -7.51
C GLU A 96 -1.60 -12.53 -7.40
N GLN A 97 -2.58 -12.36 -6.52
CA GLN A 97 -3.29 -11.10 -6.40
C GLN A 97 -2.46 -10.06 -5.64
N SER A 98 -2.33 -8.89 -6.24
CA SER A 98 -1.53 -7.79 -5.69
C SER A 98 -2.35 -6.98 -4.69
N ARG A 99 -2.33 -7.41 -3.41
CA ARG A 99 -3.16 -6.85 -2.35
C ARG A 99 -2.41 -6.48 -1.08
N TYR A 100 -1.09 -6.69 -1.03
CA TYR A 100 -0.34 -6.52 0.20
C TYR A 100 1.11 -6.11 -0.06
N LEU A 101 1.56 -5.06 0.63
CA LEU A 101 2.91 -4.56 0.49
C LEU A 101 3.36 -3.95 1.82
N GLU A 102 4.56 -4.32 2.30
CA GLU A 102 5.16 -3.73 3.50
C GLU A 102 6.43 -2.97 3.14
N ALA A 103 6.61 -1.84 3.79
CA ALA A 103 7.81 -1.01 3.66
C ALA A 103 8.30 -0.54 5.03
N GLU A 104 9.59 -0.26 5.11
CA GLU A 104 10.15 0.55 6.19
C GLU A 104 10.37 1.96 5.64
N VAL A 105 9.85 2.94 6.33
CA VAL A 105 9.95 4.34 5.95
C VAL A 105 9.78 5.22 7.20
N PHE A 106 10.61 6.25 7.35
CA PHE A 106 10.61 7.15 8.51
C PHE A 106 10.70 6.42 9.86
N GLY A 107 11.41 5.29 9.91
CA GLY A 107 11.54 4.49 11.12
C GLY A 107 10.29 3.69 11.49
N ILE A 108 9.31 3.60 10.62
CA ILE A 108 8.04 2.90 10.83
C ILE A 108 7.90 1.79 9.79
N ARG A 109 7.36 0.64 10.21
CA ARG A 109 6.94 -0.41 9.29
C ARG A 109 5.49 -0.14 8.88
N VAL A 110 5.26 0.01 7.60
CA VAL A 110 3.94 0.32 7.03
C VAL A 110 3.51 -0.84 6.14
N ALA A 111 2.37 -1.43 6.44
CA ALA A 111 1.73 -2.44 5.60
C ALA A 111 0.49 -1.84 4.93
N GLY A 112 0.53 -1.74 3.61
CA GLY A 112 -0.61 -1.29 2.81
C GLY A 112 -1.39 -2.49 2.30
N ILE A 113 -2.70 -2.54 2.56
CA ILE A 113 -3.54 -3.67 2.21
C ILE A 113 -4.72 -3.27 1.32
N TYR A 114 -5.13 -4.21 0.48
CA TYR A 114 -6.37 -4.15 -0.27
C TYR A 114 -7.14 -5.45 -0.03
N LEU A 115 -8.04 -5.43 0.96
CA LEU A 115 -8.79 -6.60 1.39
C LEU A 115 -9.74 -7.08 0.29
N PRO A 116 -9.83 -8.39 0.02
CA PRO A 116 -10.82 -8.90 -0.93
C PRO A 116 -12.24 -8.57 -0.48
N ASN A 117 -13.11 -8.19 -1.41
CA ASN A 117 -14.51 -7.89 -1.07
C ASN A 117 -15.32 -9.14 -0.73
N GLY A 118 -14.96 -10.28 -1.33
CA GLY A 118 -15.56 -11.57 -0.99
C GLY A 118 -16.99 -11.80 -1.50
N ASN A 119 -17.48 -10.96 -2.38
CA ASN A 119 -18.83 -11.07 -2.91
C ASN A 119 -18.90 -11.95 -4.16
N PRO A 120 -20.00 -12.69 -4.39
CA PRO A 120 -21.11 -12.93 -3.44
C PRO A 120 -20.76 -13.95 -2.36
N LEU A 121 -21.55 -13.96 -1.29
CA LEU A 121 -21.42 -14.96 -0.23
C LEU A 121 -21.63 -16.38 -0.80
N GLY A 122 -20.91 -17.36 -0.22
CA GLY A 122 -21.03 -18.76 -0.62
C GLY A 122 -20.29 -19.11 -1.92
N THR A 123 -19.44 -18.22 -2.44
CA THR A 123 -18.64 -18.44 -3.65
C THR A 123 -17.17 -18.66 -3.32
N ASP A 124 -16.38 -19.02 -4.36
CA ASP A 124 -14.92 -19.13 -4.22
C ASP A 124 -14.29 -17.78 -3.84
N THR A 125 -14.88 -16.68 -4.29
CA THR A 125 -14.45 -15.32 -3.96
C THR A 125 -14.59 -15.06 -2.45
N TYR A 126 -15.68 -15.50 -1.87
CA TYR A 126 -15.90 -15.41 -0.42
C TYR A 126 -14.92 -16.30 0.36
N ALA A 127 -14.71 -17.53 -0.11
CA ALA A 127 -13.75 -18.45 0.51
C ALA A 127 -12.32 -17.90 0.44
N TYR A 128 -11.94 -17.28 -0.67
CA TYR A 128 -10.66 -16.60 -0.81
C TYR A 128 -10.49 -15.48 0.23
N LYS A 129 -11.53 -14.66 0.42
CA LYS A 129 -11.51 -13.61 1.44
C LYS A 129 -11.25 -14.16 2.83
N LEU A 130 -11.93 -15.25 3.21
CA LEU A 130 -11.75 -15.85 4.53
C LEU A 130 -10.35 -16.40 4.72
N ARG A 131 -9.78 -17.07 3.71
CA ARG A 131 -8.39 -17.55 3.77
C ARG A 131 -7.41 -16.38 3.84
N TRP A 132 -7.68 -15.31 3.11
CA TRP A 132 -6.85 -14.11 3.13
C TRP A 132 -6.83 -13.45 4.50
N LEU A 133 -7.99 -13.38 5.17
CA LEU A 133 -8.09 -12.86 6.54
C LEU A 133 -7.32 -13.71 7.56
N GLU A 134 -7.34 -15.03 7.41
CA GLU A 134 -6.54 -15.91 8.25
C GLU A 134 -5.05 -15.65 8.08
N ARG A 135 -4.60 -15.46 6.85
CA ARG A 135 -3.21 -15.14 6.53
C ARG A 135 -2.82 -13.76 7.09
N LEU A 136 -3.73 -12.77 6.96
CA LEU A 136 -3.49 -11.43 7.53
C LEU A 136 -3.37 -11.50 9.05
N HIS A 137 -4.22 -12.27 9.71
CA HIS A 137 -4.15 -12.47 11.15
C HIS A 137 -2.80 -13.07 11.56
N ALA A 138 -2.35 -14.10 10.87
CA ALA A 138 -1.05 -14.73 11.12
C ALA A 138 0.10 -13.72 10.93
N ARG A 139 0.05 -12.93 9.85
CA ARG A 139 1.08 -11.91 9.59
C ARG A 139 1.06 -10.82 10.64
N ALA A 140 -0.10 -10.37 11.08
CA ALA A 140 -0.23 -9.35 12.11
C ALA A 140 0.37 -9.81 13.44
N LYS A 141 0.22 -11.09 13.78
CA LYS A 141 0.85 -11.68 14.96
C LYS A 141 2.39 -11.66 14.86
N GLU A 142 2.92 -11.99 13.69
CA GLU A 142 4.37 -11.93 13.45
C GLU A 142 4.89 -10.50 13.61
N LEU A 143 4.18 -9.54 13.03
CA LEU A 143 4.55 -8.12 13.12
C LEU A 143 4.50 -7.61 14.56
N LEU A 144 3.48 -7.99 15.30
CA LEU A 144 3.33 -7.62 16.71
C LEU A 144 4.50 -8.15 17.56
N ALA A 145 4.95 -9.37 17.26
CA ALA A 145 6.06 -9.99 17.98
C ALA A 145 7.41 -9.29 17.76
N LEU A 146 7.56 -8.50 16.69
CA LEU A 146 8.78 -7.74 16.41
C LEU A 146 8.95 -6.54 17.34
N GLU A 147 7.88 -6.10 17.99
CA GLU A 147 7.88 -4.93 18.89
C GLU A 147 8.39 -3.65 18.21
N GLU A 148 8.18 -3.52 16.92
CA GLU A 148 8.51 -2.33 16.14
C GLU A 148 7.26 -1.44 15.96
N ALA A 149 7.49 -0.15 15.74
CA ALA A 149 6.40 0.75 15.34
C ALA A 149 5.84 0.30 14.00
N THR A 150 4.62 -0.22 13.99
CA THR A 150 4.00 -0.85 12.82
C THR A 150 2.59 -0.32 12.62
N ILE A 151 2.26 -0.02 11.36
CA ILE A 151 0.91 0.37 10.97
C ILE A 151 0.46 -0.56 9.84
N ILE A 152 -0.76 -1.08 9.95
CA ILE A 152 -1.47 -1.77 8.87
C ILE A 152 -2.63 -0.87 8.48
N THR A 153 -2.68 -0.44 7.23
CA THR A 153 -3.71 0.46 6.75
C THR A 153 -4.09 0.13 5.31
N GLY A 154 -5.31 0.47 4.93
CA GLY A 154 -5.78 0.22 3.58
C GLY A 154 -7.29 0.23 3.44
N ASP A 155 -7.75 -0.49 2.43
CA ASP A 155 -9.15 -0.54 2.04
C ASP A 155 -9.68 -1.97 2.25
#